data_1ab29d697e4956720f02301ddb290355
#
_entry.id   1ab29d697e4956720f02301ddb290355
#
_cell.length_a   1.000
_cell.length_b   1.000
_cell.length_c   1.000
_cell.angle_alpha   90.00
_cell.angle_beta   90.00
_cell.angle_gamma   90.00
#
_symmetry.space_group_name_H-M   'P 1'
#
loop_
_entity.id
_entity.type
_entity.pdbx_description
1 polymer ?
#
loop_
_entity_poly.entity_id
_entity_poly.type
_entity_poly.pdbx_seq_one_letter_code
_entity_poly.pdbx_strand_id
1 'polypeptide(L)'
;MGDMLKNKTAIVTGANSGMGMATVRALSDMGAKVIMLCRSEKRGIEALEKLSSEKKRDLELILCDLGNYASIRAFANLFIKGHSHLDILVNNAGFISLDRQETEEGLERQFGINHVGHFLLTMSLLDLMGEGGRIVNVASGAHKTGKIHFDDINLTKGFNVITAYSQSKLANVLFTRELARRVKDRGITVNCCHPGAVATNIGIDRDTGFGKTVTRLLKPFFQTPEQGARTAIFLASDDSVSDITGEYFYKCKVARSSKRSKDMELAKKLFEFSEELVGISS
;
A
#
# COMPACT_ATOMS: atom_id res chain seq x y z
N MET A 1 -3.51 -4.48 25.43
CA MET A 1 -2.95 -4.39 24.05
C MET A 1 -1.67 -3.52 23.98
N GLY A 2 -0.97 -3.31 25.10
CA GLY A 2 -0.05 -2.19 25.20
C GLY A 2 1.32 -2.33 24.52
N ASP A 3 1.95 -3.49 24.40
CA ASP A 3 3.39 -3.58 24.08
C ASP A 3 3.77 -4.65 23.05
N MET A 4 2.81 -5.16 22.29
CA MET A 4 3.02 -6.24 21.31
C MET A 4 4.04 -5.85 20.22
N LEU A 5 4.07 -4.58 19.83
CA LEU A 5 4.99 -4.03 18.82
C LEU A 5 6.03 -3.07 19.41
N LYS A 6 6.31 -3.21 20.72
CA LYS A 6 7.37 -2.41 21.38
C LYS A 6 8.71 -2.62 20.68
N ASN A 7 9.44 -1.53 20.45
CA ASN A 7 10.70 -1.50 19.72
C ASN A 7 10.60 -1.89 18.24
N LYS A 8 9.39 -1.98 17.68
CA LYS A 8 9.16 -2.20 16.25
C LYS A 8 9.01 -0.87 15.52
N THR A 9 9.60 -0.77 14.34
CA THR A 9 9.48 0.38 13.44
C THR A 9 8.56 0.01 12.27
N ALA A 10 7.53 0.80 12.06
CA ALA A 10 6.55 0.62 11.01
C ALA A 10 6.48 1.82 10.06
N ILE A 11 6.36 1.59 8.75
CA ILE A 11 6.03 2.61 7.76
C ILE A 11 4.62 2.35 7.24
N VAL A 12 3.79 3.40 7.18
CA VAL A 12 2.44 3.35 6.59
C VAL A 12 2.32 4.41 5.51
N THR A 13 2.07 4.02 4.26
CA THR A 13 1.84 4.96 3.16
C THR A 13 0.39 5.45 3.15
N GLY A 14 0.17 6.71 2.75
CA GLY A 14 -1.16 7.32 2.76
C GLY A 14 -1.73 7.46 4.18
N ALA A 15 -0.87 7.70 5.14
CA ALA A 15 -1.15 7.68 6.58
C ALA A 15 -2.07 8.81 7.09
N ASN A 16 -2.30 9.84 6.28
CA ASN A 16 -2.99 11.06 6.68
C ASN A 16 -4.52 10.98 6.65
N SER A 17 -5.11 9.87 6.28
CA SER A 17 -6.58 9.73 6.23
C SER A 17 -7.05 8.28 6.12
N GLY A 18 -8.34 8.06 6.37
CA GLY A 18 -9.01 6.79 6.11
C GLY A 18 -8.31 5.61 6.78
N MET A 19 -8.15 4.51 6.02
CA MET A 19 -7.54 3.27 6.52
C MET A 19 -6.07 3.46 6.95
N GLY A 20 -5.30 4.30 6.24
CA GLY A 20 -3.91 4.58 6.60
C GLY A 20 -3.82 5.18 8.00
N MET A 21 -4.62 6.19 8.31
CA MET A 21 -4.66 6.80 9.65
C MET A 21 -5.15 5.82 10.72
N ALA A 22 -6.15 4.97 10.40
CA ALA A 22 -6.61 3.92 11.30
C ALA A 22 -5.52 2.87 11.57
N THR A 23 -4.73 2.52 10.55
CA THR A 23 -3.58 1.60 10.68
C THR A 23 -2.49 2.23 11.56
N VAL A 24 -2.12 3.49 11.33
CA VAL A 24 -1.16 4.23 12.18
C VAL A 24 -1.60 4.21 13.63
N ARG A 25 -2.87 4.58 13.91
CA ARG A 25 -3.42 4.55 15.26
C ARG A 25 -3.26 3.17 15.92
N ALA A 26 -3.64 2.12 15.21
CA ALA A 26 -3.62 0.77 15.77
C ALA A 26 -2.19 0.27 16.05
N LEU A 27 -1.25 0.43 15.10
CA LEU A 27 0.14 -0.01 15.28
C LEU A 27 0.84 0.79 16.38
N SER A 28 0.62 2.10 16.45
CA SER A 28 1.19 2.93 17.53
C SER A 28 0.55 2.67 18.91
N ASP A 29 -0.74 2.28 18.96
CA ASP A 29 -1.38 1.84 20.21
C ASP A 29 -0.85 0.49 20.71
N MET A 30 -0.26 -0.32 19.82
CA MET A 30 0.46 -1.56 20.14
C MET A 30 1.94 -1.33 20.48
N GLY A 31 2.41 -0.08 20.50
CA GLY A 31 3.76 0.30 20.95
C GLY A 31 4.79 0.48 19.82
N ALA A 32 4.41 0.39 18.55
CA ALA A 32 5.32 0.64 17.45
C ALA A 32 5.67 2.13 17.30
N LYS A 33 6.92 2.43 16.90
CA LYS A 33 7.27 3.69 16.25
C LYS A 33 6.68 3.66 14.83
N VAL A 34 5.84 4.65 14.46
CA VAL A 34 5.19 4.66 13.15
C VAL A 34 5.58 5.89 12.34
N ILE A 35 6.18 5.62 11.18
CA ILE A 35 6.50 6.64 10.18
C ILE A 35 5.26 6.82 9.29
N MET A 36 4.66 7.99 9.37
CA MET A 36 3.52 8.41 8.57
C MET A 36 4.00 8.95 7.23
N LEU A 37 3.92 8.15 6.16
CA LEU A 37 4.36 8.56 4.84
C LEU A 37 3.21 9.18 4.05
N CYS A 38 3.30 10.49 3.78
CA CYS A 38 2.24 11.29 3.19
C CYS A 38 2.76 12.19 2.07
N ARG A 39 1.94 12.43 1.03
CA ARG A 39 2.27 13.36 -0.04
C ARG A 39 2.04 14.82 0.36
N SER A 40 0.97 15.10 1.09
CA SER A 40 0.56 16.46 1.45
C SER A 40 1.00 16.79 2.85
N GLU A 41 1.88 17.79 2.99
CA GLU A 41 2.37 18.28 4.27
C GLU A 41 1.21 18.75 5.18
N LYS A 42 0.37 19.65 4.69
CA LYS A 42 -0.77 20.19 5.45
C LYS A 42 -1.62 19.06 6.05
N ARG A 43 -2.05 18.11 5.23
CA ARG A 43 -2.91 16.99 5.69
C ARG A 43 -2.14 16.00 6.57
N GLY A 44 -0.83 15.87 6.37
CA GLY A 44 0.04 15.06 7.21
C GLY A 44 0.13 15.64 8.60
N ILE A 45 0.37 16.95 8.73
CA ILE A 45 0.41 17.68 9.99
C ILE A 45 -0.94 17.59 10.73
N GLU A 46 -2.04 17.90 10.05
CA GLU A 46 -3.40 17.79 10.62
C GLU A 46 -3.68 16.38 11.19
N ALA A 47 -3.25 15.33 10.48
CA ALA A 47 -3.43 13.95 10.93
C ALA A 47 -2.52 13.60 12.12
N LEU A 48 -1.26 14.07 12.10
CA LEU A 48 -0.30 13.88 13.19
C LEU A 48 -0.78 14.55 14.47
N GLU A 49 -1.20 15.81 14.40
CA GLU A 49 -1.76 16.57 15.53
C GLU A 49 -2.98 15.89 16.12
N LYS A 50 -3.91 15.44 15.26
CA LYS A 50 -5.09 14.70 15.67
C LYS A 50 -4.72 13.42 16.43
N LEU A 51 -3.83 12.59 15.89
CA LEU A 51 -3.42 11.35 16.52
C LEU A 51 -2.66 11.60 17.84
N SER A 52 -1.83 12.64 17.90
CA SER A 52 -1.05 13.01 19.09
C SER A 52 -1.93 13.60 20.20
N SER A 53 -3.03 14.30 19.85
CA SER A 53 -3.99 14.83 20.83
C SER A 53 -4.86 13.74 21.48
N GLU A 54 -5.08 12.60 20.80
CA GLU A 54 -5.84 11.46 21.32
C GLU A 54 -5.06 10.70 22.41
N LYS A 55 -3.75 10.51 22.20
CA LYS A 55 -2.85 9.75 23.08
C LYS A 55 -1.39 10.02 22.71
N LYS A 56 -0.49 9.95 23.69
CA LYS A 56 0.97 9.98 23.42
C LYS A 56 1.35 8.75 22.59
N ARG A 57 1.90 8.98 21.41
CA ARG A 57 2.35 7.95 20.44
C ARG A 57 3.73 8.32 19.90
N ASP A 58 4.50 7.34 19.50
CA ASP A 58 5.77 7.57 18.79
C ASP A 58 5.48 7.61 17.28
N LEU A 59 5.23 8.82 16.78
CA LEU A 59 4.86 9.10 15.40
C LEU A 59 5.86 10.08 14.77
N GLU A 60 6.22 9.80 13.53
CA GLU A 60 7.05 10.66 12.69
C GLU A 60 6.38 10.88 11.34
N LEU A 61 6.25 12.14 10.91
CA LEU A 61 5.71 12.47 9.59
C LEU A 61 6.86 12.72 8.63
N ILE A 62 6.88 11.99 7.51
CA ILE A 62 7.81 12.24 6.41
C ILE A 62 7.03 12.38 5.11
N LEU A 63 7.46 13.34 4.29
CA LEU A 63 6.81 13.59 3.00
C LEU A 63 7.38 12.68 1.91
N CYS A 64 6.50 12.07 1.13
CA CYS A 64 6.85 11.28 -0.03
C CYS A 64 5.69 11.25 -1.03
N ASP A 65 5.96 11.58 -2.29
CA ASP A 65 5.03 11.34 -3.39
C ASP A 65 5.38 10.02 -4.08
N LEU A 66 4.48 9.04 -4.00
CA LEU A 66 4.63 7.75 -4.67
C LEU A 66 4.48 7.83 -6.21
N GLY A 67 4.06 8.94 -6.74
CA GLY A 67 4.05 9.24 -8.17
C GLY A 67 5.31 9.95 -8.65
N ASN A 68 6.40 9.96 -7.86
CA ASN A 68 7.67 10.60 -8.19
C ASN A 68 8.83 9.76 -7.64
N TYR A 69 9.65 9.20 -8.53
CA TYR A 69 10.75 8.31 -8.14
C TYR A 69 11.84 9.03 -7.34
N ALA A 70 12.12 10.30 -7.67
CA ALA A 70 13.09 11.08 -6.91
C ALA A 70 12.63 11.30 -5.47
N SER A 71 11.34 11.56 -5.25
CA SER A 71 10.73 11.69 -3.92
C SER A 71 10.85 10.38 -3.13
N ILE A 72 10.58 9.24 -3.76
CA ILE A 72 10.68 7.91 -3.11
C ILE A 72 12.13 7.61 -2.73
N ARG A 73 13.09 7.86 -3.64
CA ARG A 73 14.52 7.63 -3.39
C ARG A 73 15.06 8.57 -2.30
N ALA A 74 14.63 9.84 -2.32
CA ALA A 74 15.01 10.81 -1.28
C ALA A 74 14.52 10.36 0.11
N PHE A 75 13.26 9.93 0.20
CA PHE A 75 12.70 9.34 1.43
C PHE A 75 13.49 8.10 1.87
N ALA A 76 13.74 7.14 0.98
CA ALA A 76 14.46 5.92 1.31
C ALA A 76 15.87 6.22 1.84
N ASN A 77 16.60 7.13 1.19
CA ASN A 77 17.93 7.56 1.62
C ASN A 77 17.90 8.25 3.00
N LEU A 78 16.88 9.08 3.25
CA LEU A 78 16.69 9.71 4.56
C LEU A 78 16.42 8.66 5.64
N PHE A 79 15.53 7.73 5.37
CA PHE A 79 15.17 6.67 6.30
C PHE A 79 16.35 5.75 6.62
N ILE A 80 17.11 5.29 5.61
CA ILE A 80 18.30 4.44 5.76
C ILE A 80 19.38 5.12 6.64
N LYS A 81 19.54 6.44 6.51
CA LYS A 81 20.49 7.19 7.34
C LYS A 81 20.07 7.31 8.80
N GLY A 82 18.78 7.33 9.08
CA GLY A 82 18.23 7.53 10.42
C GLY A 82 17.78 6.25 11.14
N HIS A 83 17.68 5.13 10.43
CA HIS A 83 17.14 3.89 10.98
C HIS A 83 17.98 2.67 10.55
N SER A 84 18.28 1.80 11.50
CA SER A 84 19.06 0.58 11.27
C SER A 84 18.20 -0.62 10.83
N HIS A 85 16.87 -0.56 10.99
CA HIS A 85 15.94 -1.64 10.67
C HIS A 85 14.55 -1.12 10.37
N LEU A 86 13.79 -1.92 9.65
CA LEU A 86 12.37 -1.76 9.37
C LEU A 86 11.66 -3.08 9.63
N ASP A 87 10.68 -3.10 10.54
CA ASP A 87 9.93 -4.31 10.87
C ASP A 87 8.65 -4.47 10.05
N ILE A 88 7.94 -3.36 9.80
CA ILE A 88 6.61 -3.40 9.18
C ILE A 88 6.52 -2.35 8.08
N LEU A 89 6.17 -2.78 6.86
CA LEU A 89 5.85 -1.90 5.74
C LEU A 89 4.40 -2.12 5.29
N VAL A 90 3.55 -1.10 5.46
CA VAL A 90 2.16 -1.14 4.99
C VAL A 90 2.00 -0.24 3.77
N ASN A 91 1.99 -0.84 2.59
CA ASN A 91 1.72 -0.21 1.30
C ASN A 91 0.21 0.02 1.14
N ASN A 92 -0.30 1.05 1.83
CA ASN A 92 -1.73 1.33 1.92
C ASN A 92 -2.20 2.43 0.99
N ALA A 93 -1.35 3.38 0.60
CA ALA A 93 -1.76 4.48 -0.27
C ALA A 93 -2.45 3.97 -1.54
N GLY A 94 -3.44 4.72 -2.01
CA GLY A 94 -4.17 4.39 -3.21
C GLY A 94 -4.69 5.64 -3.91
N PHE A 95 -4.69 5.59 -5.23
CA PHE A 95 -5.18 6.64 -6.10
C PHE A 95 -6.15 6.04 -7.12
N ILE A 96 -7.21 6.77 -7.42
CA ILE A 96 -8.15 6.50 -8.50
C ILE A 96 -8.54 7.83 -9.14
N SER A 97 -8.63 7.87 -10.47
CA SER A 97 -9.12 9.02 -11.23
C SER A 97 -10.05 8.56 -12.32
N LEU A 98 -11.07 9.37 -12.63
CA LEU A 98 -11.97 9.15 -13.75
C LEU A 98 -11.28 9.45 -15.08
N ASP A 99 -10.37 10.42 -15.08
CA ASP A 99 -9.60 10.81 -16.22
C ASP A 99 -8.21 10.18 -16.20
N ARG A 100 -7.69 9.88 -17.39
CA ARG A 100 -6.31 9.44 -17.53
C ARG A 100 -5.37 10.56 -17.15
N GLN A 101 -4.53 10.28 -16.17
CA GLN A 101 -3.45 11.14 -15.70
C GLN A 101 -2.14 10.38 -15.74
N GLU A 102 -1.03 11.09 -15.72
CA GLU A 102 0.30 10.51 -15.69
C GLU A 102 1.08 10.91 -14.43
N THR A 103 2.04 10.09 -14.03
CA THR A 103 3.09 10.43 -13.06
C THR A 103 4.16 11.29 -13.75
N GLU A 104 5.13 11.79 -13.00
CA GLU A 104 6.26 12.52 -13.57
C GLU A 104 7.10 11.64 -14.51
N GLU A 105 7.11 10.34 -14.31
CA GLU A 105 7.79 9.35 -15.16
C GLU A 105 6.95 8.90 -16.36
N GLY A 106 5.79 9.52 -16.61
CA GLY A 106 4.93 9.22 -17.77
C GLY A 106 4.13 7.92 -17.63
N LEU A 107 3.99 7.36 -16.42
CA LEU A 107 3.14 6.19 -16.19
C LEU A 107 1.69 6.59 -15.98
N GLU A 108 0.74 5.72 -16.43
CA GLU A 108 -0.66 5.86 -16.02
C GLU A 108 -0.72 5.93 -14.49
N ARG A 109 -1.37 6.98 -13.98
CA ARG A 109 -1.19 7.41 -12.59
C ARG A 109 -1.67 6.41 -11.55
N GLN A 110 -2.72 5.61 -11.85
CA GLN A 110 -3.18 4.58 -10.93
C GLN A 110 -2.17 3.42 -10.87
N PHE A 111 -1.63 2.99 -12.01
CA PHE A 111 -0.59 1.97 -12.07
C PHE A 111 0.70 2.49 -11.43
N GLY A 112 1.11 3.71 -11.76
CA GLY A 112 2.31 4.35 -11.23
C GLY A 112 2.28 4.47 -9.70
N ILE A 113 1.22 5.05 -9.13
CA ILE A 113 1.12 5.26 -7.67
C ILE A 113 0.81 3.97 -6.92
N ASN A 114 -0.22 3.22 -7.37
CA ASN A 114 -0.73 2.08 -6.60
C ASN A 114 0.22 0.88 -6.62
N HIS A 115 1.02 0.74 -7.70
CA HIS A 115 1.92 -0.39 -7.87
C HIS A 115 3.38 0.04 -7.94
N VAL A 116 3.81 0.77 -8.98
CA VAL A 116 5.23 1.02 -9.25
C VAL A 116 5.89 1.84 -8.14
N GLY A 117 5.20 2.85 -7.59
CA GLY A 117 5.70 3.64 -6.47
C GLY A 117 5.87 2.79 -5.20
N HIS A 118 4.93 1.91 -4.89
CA HIS A 118 5.09 0.97 -3.78
C HIS A 118 6.16 -0.10 -4.04
N PHE A 119 6.29 -0.54 -5.29
CA PHE A 119 7.37 -1.43 -5.71
C PHE A 119 8.73 -0.79 -5.42
N LEU A 120 8.96 0.42 -5.96
CA LEU A 120 10.22 1.15 -5.74
C LEU A 120 10.48 1.41 -4.25
N LEU A 121 9.47 1.86 -3.50
CA LEU A 121 9.59 2.07 -2.06
C LEU A 121 10.00 0.79 -1.33
N THR A 122 9.31 -0.32 -1.61
CA THR A 122 9.57 -1.61 -0.98
C THR A 122 10.98 -2.10 -1.30
N MET A 123 11.38 -2.07 -2.58
CA MET A 123 12.72 -2.52 -3.00
C MET A 123 13.83 -1.65 -2.41
N SER A 124 13.61 -0.33 -2.29
CA SER A 124 14.58 0.60 -1.69
C SER A 124 14.80 0.40 -0.18
N LEU A 125 13.84 -0.20 0.50
CA LEU A 125 13.89 -0.43 1.97
C LEU A 125 14.11 -1.90 2.35
N LEU A 126 14.08 -2.79 1.37
CA LEU A 126 14.06 -4.23 1.62
C LEU A 126 15.27 -4.71 2.43
N ASP A 127 16.45 -4.12 2.22
CA ASP A 127 17.67 -4.51 2.93
C ASP A 127 17.68 -4.13 4.43
N LEU A 128 16.81 -3.21 4.83
CA LEU A 128 16.60 -2.91 6.25
C LEU A 128 15.64 -3.88 6.94
N MET A 129 15.00 -4.77 6.19
CA MET A 129 14.09 -5.77 6.74
C MET A 129 14.82 -7.09 6.95
N GLY A 130 14.61 -7.70 8.11
CA GLY A 130 15.18 -9.01 8.48
C GLY A 130 14.10 -9.99 8.87
N GLU A 131 14.51 -11.03 9.58
CA GLU A 131 13.62 -12.07 10.12
C GLU A 131 12.49 -11.46 10.95
N GLY A 132 11.27 -11.95 10.72
CA GLY A 132 10.04 -11.41 11.34
C GLY A 132 9.52 -10.14 10.68
N GLY A 133 10.18 -9.63 9.64
CA GLY A 133 9.72 -8.49 8.86
C GLY A 133 8.39 -8.74 8.16
N ARG A 134 7.52 -7.74 8.09
CA ARG A 134 6.17 -7.87 7.53
C ARG A 134 5.89 -6.81 6.47
N ILE A 135 5.58 -7.24 5.25
CA ILE A 135 5.15 -6.37 4.16
C ILE A 135 3.67 -6.63 3.86
N VAL A 136 2.86 -5.60 3.95
CA VAL A 136 1.41 -5.66 3.72
C VAL A 136 1.03 -4.77 2.55
N ASN A 137 0.57 -5.36 1.44
CA ASN A 137 0.13 -4.64 0.27
C ASN A 137 -1.41 -4.52 0.24
N VAL A 138 -1.93 -3.30 0.21
CA VAL A 138 -3.37 -3.08 0.08
C VAL A 138 -3.80 -3.23 -1.37
N ALA A 139 -4.39 -4.38 -1.67
CA ALA A 139 -5.01 -4.71 -2.95
C ALA A 139 -6.51 -4.33 -2.96
N SER A 140 -7.29 -4.98 -3.81
CA SER A 140 -8.75 -4.81 -3.90
C SER A 140 -9.41 -6.05 -4.52
N GLY A 141 -10.72 -6.21 -4.29
CA GLY A 141 -11.54 -7.16 -5.05
C GLY A 141 -11.53 -6.92 -6.56
N ALA A 142 -11.21 -5.70 -6.99
CA ALA A 142 -11.07 -5.32 -8.39
C ALA A 142 -9.97 -6.11 -9.14
N HIS A 143 -8.95 -6.65 -8.44
CA HIS A 143 -7.93 -7.50 -9.05
C HIS A 143 -8.51 -8.69 -9.83
N LYS A 144 -9.73 -9.13 -9.48
CA LYS A 144 -10.37 -10.30 -10.12
C LYS A 144 -10.70 -10.08 -11.59
N THR A 145 -10.97 -8.85 -11.98
CA THR A 145 -11.24 -8.44 -13.37
C THR A 145 -10.01 -7.86 -14.07
N GLY A 146 -8.91 -7.64 -13.32
CA GLY A 146 -7.69 -7.06 -13.83
C GLY A 146 -6.99 -7.92 -14.90
N LYS A 147 -6.25 -7.22 -15.78
CA LYS A 147 -5.30 -7.77 -16.74
C LYS A 147 -4.10 -6.83 -16.78
N ILE A 148 -2.89 -7.37 -16.92
CA ILE A 148 -1.69 -6.56 -17.16
C ILE A 148 -1.52 -6.39 -18.66
N HIS A 149 -1.54 -5.15 -19.11
CA HIS A 149 -1.43 -4.79 -20.54
C HIS A 149 0.02 -4.39 -20.86
N PHE A 150 0.93 -5.36 -20.95
CA PHE A 150 2.36 -5.07 -21.19
C PHE A 150 2.61 -4.28 -22.48
N ASP A 151 1.79 -4.49 -23.53
CA ASP A 151 1.92 -3.78 -24.81
C ASP A 151 1.41 -2.34 -24.75
N ASP A 152 0.61 -1.98 -23.73
CA ASP A 152 0.09 -0.65 -23.46
C ASP A 152 -0.19 -0.48 -21.97
N ILE A 153 0.87 -0.56 -21.16
CA ILE A 153 0.77 -0.51 -19.70
C ILE A 153 0.13 0.81 -19.21
N ASN A 154 0.29 1.85 -19.99
CA ASN A 154 -0.22 3.19 -19.74
C ASN A 154 -1.66 3.41 -20.23
N LEU A 155 -2.29 2.39 -20.81
CA LEU A 155 -3.66 2.45 -21.34
C LEU A 155 -3.87 3.69 -22.23
N THR A 156 -2.93 3.96 -23.11
CA THR A 156 -2.97 5.11 -24.05
C THR A 156 -4.05 4.94 -25.10
N LYS A 157 -4.40 3.68 -25.41
CA LYS A 157 -5.45 3.32 -26.35
C LYS A 157 -6.71 2.89 -25.60
N GLY A 158 -7.61 3.84 -25.31
CA GLY A 158 -8.90 3.53 -24.69
C GLY A 158 -8.84 3.38 -23.18
N PHE A 159 -8.38 4.43 -22.47
CA PHE A 159 -8.41 4.50 -21.02
C PHE A 159 -9.82 4.26 -20.47
N ASN A 160 -9.89 3.43 -19.44
CA ASN A 160 -11.08 3.23 -18.62
C ASN A 160 -10.66 3.10 -17.16
N VAL A 161 -11.30 3.85 -16.28
CA VAL A 161 -10.96 3.91 -14.84
C VAL A 161 -11.00 2.54 -14.17
N ILE A 162 -11.97 1.68 -14.54
CA ILE A 162 -12.10 0.34 -13.95
C ILE A 162 -10.96 -0.55 -14.41
N THR A 163 -10.59 -0.47 -15.70
CA THR A 163 -9.45 -1.22 -16.27
C THR A 163 -8.14 -0.80 -15.61
N ALA A 164 -7.87 0.51 -15.52
CA ALA A 164 -6.67 1.04 -14.88
C ALA A 164 -6.57 0.65 -13.40
N TYR A 165 -7.66 0.81 -12.67
CA TYR A 165 -7.70 0.44 -11.26
C TYR A 165 -7.53 -1.08 -11.06
N SER A 166 -8.23 -1.89 -11.85
CA SER A 166 -8.15 -3.36 -11.76
C SER A 166 -6.77 -3.88 -12.14
N GLN A 167 -6.11 -3.26 -13.15
CA GLN A 167 -4.72 -3.53 -13.52
C GLN A 167 -3.79 -3.27 -12.34
N SER A 168 -3.85 -2.07 -11.73
CA SER A 168 -3.00 -1.71 -10.60
C SER A 168 -3.20 -2.62 -9.39
N LYS A 169 -4.44 -3.08 -9.15
CA LYS A 169 -4.74 -3.97 -8.01
C LYS A 169 -4.41 -5.43 -8.28
N LEU A 170 -4.44 -5.88 -9.53
CA LEU A 170 -3.88 -7.17 -9.92
C LEU A 170 -2.34 -7.15 -9.77
N ALA A 171 -1.71 -6.07 -10.19
CA ALA A 171 -0.26 -5.89 -10.04
C ALA A 171 0.18 -6.01 -8.58
N ASN A 172 -0.57 -5.44 -7.62
CA ASN A 172 -0.27 -5.57 -6.19
C ASN A 172 -0.34 -7.02 -5.69
N VAL A 173 -1.28 -7.84 -6.18
CA VAL A 173 -1.36 -9.26 -5.80
C VAL A 173 -0.21 -10.07 -6.41
N LEU A 174 0.12 -9.83 -7.68
CA LEU A 174 1.23 -10.48 -8.37
C LEU A 174 2.58 -10.12 -7.73
N PHE A 175 2.80 -8.84 -7.44
CA PHE A 175 3.97 -8.34 -6.71
C PHE A 175 4.12 -9.02 -5.35
N THR A 176 3.04 -9.13 -4.58
CA THR A 176 3.05 -9.81 -3.29
C THR A 176 3.57 -11.24 -3.41
N ARG A 177 3.08 -11.99 -4.39
CA ARG A 177 3.45 -13.41 -4.58
C ARG A 177 4.90 -13.58 -5.00
N GLU A 178 5.34 -12.79 -5.97
CA GLU A 178 6.72 -12.89 -6.45
C GLU A 178 7.72 -12.38 -5.41
N LEU A 179 7.42 -11.29 -4.72
CA LEU A 179 8.28 -10.82 -3.65
C LEU A 179 8.35 -11.83 -2.50
N ALA A 180 7.22 -12.42 -2.09
CA ALA A 180 7.20 -13.48 -1.07
C ALA A 180 8.11 -14.65 -1.43
N ARG A 181 8.12 -15.05 -2.70
CA ARG A 181 9.00 -16.11 -3.22
C ARG A 181 10.48 -15.71 -3.13
N ARG A 182 10.79 -14.46 -3.51
CA ARG A 182 12.18 -13.94 -3.54
C ARG A 182 12.79 -13.76 -2.14
N VAL A 183 11.96 -13.40 -1.16
CA VAL A 183 12.45 -13.15 0.22
C VAL A 183 12.19 -14.30 1.18
N LYS A 184 11.82 -15.48 0.68
CA LYS A 184 11.44 -16.64 1.49
C LYS A 184 12.51 -17.00 2.54
N ASP A 185 13.76 -17.00 2.13
CA ASP A 185 14.89 -17.41 2.99
C ASP A 185 15.35 -16.30 3.96
N ARG A 186 14.72 -15.11 3.90
CA ARG A 186 15.01 -13.97 4.78
C ARG A 186 14.09 -13.91 5.99
N GLY A 187 13.13 -14.81 6.12
CA GLY A 187 12.15 -14.80 7.21
C GLY A 187 11.18 -13.59 7.16
N ILE A 188 11.03 -12.99 5.98
CA ILE A 188 10.10 -11.85 5.76
C ILE A 188 8.79 -12.38 5.20
N THR A 189 7.67 -11.97 5.79
CA THR A 189 6.35 -12.27 5.23
C THR A 189 5.84 -11.13 4.35
N VAL A 190 5.30 -11.48 3.19
CA VAL A 190 4.73 -10.54 2.23
C VAL A 190 3.31 -11.00 1.90
N ASN A 191 2.32 -10.26 2.35
CA ASN A 191 0.92 -10.61 2.11
C ASN A 191 0.15 -9.41 1.57
N CYS A 192 -0.97 -9.67 0.91
CA CYS A 192 -1.86 -8.61 0.48
C CYS A 192 -3.28 -8.79 1.02
N CYS A 193 -3.99 -7.68 1.15
CA CYS A 193 -5.35 -7.72 1.65
C CYS A 193 -6.32 -6.86 0.82
N HIS A 194 -7.58 -7.26 0.89
CA HIS A 194 -8.72 -6.50 0.38
C HIS A 194 -9.48 -5.89 1.56
N PRO A 195 -9.62 -4.56 1.62
CA PRO A 195 -10.28 -3.89 2.74
C PRO A 195 -11.82 -4.03 2.76
N GLY A 196 -12.42 -4.55 1.70
CA GLY A 196 -13.87 -4.46 1.49
C GLY A 196 -14.26 -3.16 0.79
N ALA A 197 -15.56 -2.87 0.76
CA ALA A 197 -16.07 -1.58 0.31
C ALA A 197 -15.96 -0.59 1.48
N VAL A 198 -14.95 0.26 1.45
CA VAL A 198 -14.68 1.24 2.52
C VAL A 198 -15.09 2.63 2.07
N ALA A 199 -15.77 3.36 2.93
CA ALA A 199 -16.04 4.78 2.75
C ALA A 199 -14.73 5.58 2.86
N THR A 200 -13.91 5.52 1.83
CA THR A 200 -12.70 6.34 1.72
C THR A 200 -12.91 7.48 0.74
N ASN A 201 -12.08 8.50 0.83
CA ASN A 201 -12.05 9.58 -0.15
C ASN A 201 -11.41 9.15 -1.49
N ILE A 202 -11.18 7.86 -1.71
CA ILE A 202 -10.73 7.31 -2.99
C ILE A 202 -11.87 7.45 -4.00
N GLY A 203 -11.60 8.09 -5.14
CA GLY A 203 -12.60 8.37 -6.17
C GLY A 203 -13.45 9.63 -5.94
N ILE A 204 -13.18 10.42 -4.90
CA ILE A 204 -13.71 11.77 -4.78
C ILE A 204 -12.68 12.72 -5.39
N ASP A 205 -13.05 13.34 -6.50
CA ASP A 205 -12.32 14.50 -6.98
C ASP A 205 -12.57 15.65 -5.99
N ARG A 206 -11.49 16.05 -5.30
CA ARG A 206 -11.59 17.05 -4.23
C ARG A 206 -11.68 18.49 -4.77
N ASP A 207 -11.22 18.70 -5.99
CA ASP A 207 -11.23 20.01 -6.61
C ASP A 207 -12.60 20.31 -7.20
N THR A 208 -13.23 19.32 -7.83
CA THR A 208 -14.60 19.46 -8.40
C THR A 208 -15.70 18.98 -7.46
N GLY A 209 -15.37 18.21 -6.41
CA GLY A 209 -16.36 17.60 -5.51
C GLY A 209 -17.16 16.44 -6.13
N PHE A 210 -16.81 16.03 -7.35
CA PHE A 210 -17.45 14.90 -8.02
C PHE A 210 -17.34 13.64 -7.16
N GLY A 211 -18.41 12.88 -7.10
CA GLY A 211 -18.49 11.67 -6.29
C GLY A 211 -18.98 11.88 -4.84
N LYS A 212 -19.02 13.09 -4.31
CA LYS A 212 -19.52 13.35 -2.94
C LYS A 212 -20.97 12.92 -2.75
N THR A 213 -21.82 13.17 -3.71
CA THR A 213 -23.24 12.80 -3.66
C THR A 213 -23.43 11.31 -3.74
N VAL A 214 -22.70 10.63 -4.64
CA VAL A 214 -22.76 9.17 -4.81
C VAL A 214 -22.23 8.46 -3.56
N THR A 215 -21.08 8.91 -3.02
CA THR A 215 -20.52 8.36 -1.78
C THR A 215 -21.41 8.63 -0.58
N ARG A 216 -22.11 9.78 -0.51
CA ARG A 216 -23.06 10.10 0.55
C ARG A 216 -24.29 9.16 0.54
N LEU A 217 -24.84 8.86 -0.63
CA LEU A 217 -25.98 7.94 -0.79
C LEU A 217 -25.60 6.48 -0.49
N LEU A 218 -24.38 6.07 -0.83
CA LEU A 218 -23.89 4.71 -0.62
C LEU A 218 -23.21 4.51 0.74
N LYS A 219 -23.01 5.57 1.53
CA LYS A 219 -22.33 5.55 2.82
C LYS A 219 -22.81 4.47 3.80
N PRO A 220 -24.11 4.14 3.90
CA PRO A 220 -24.59 3.07 4.79
C PRO A 220 -24.07 1.68 4.41
N PHE A 221 -23.65 1.48 3.16
CA PHE A 221 -23.15 0.20 2.65
C PHE A 221 -21.62 0.09 2.70
N PHE A 222 -20.92 1.15 3.08
CA PHE A 222 -19.47 1.16 3.18
C PHE A 222 -19.01 0.89 4.62
N GLN A 223 -17.92 0.14 4.72
CA GLN A 223 -17.22 -0.06 5.99
C GLN A 223 -16.56 1.24 6.47
N THR A 224 -16.41 1.37 7.80
CA THR A 224 -15.60 2.47 8.36
C THR A 224 -14.12 2.29 8.02
N PRO A 225 -13.30 3.36 8.10
CA PRO A 225 -11.84 3.24 7.94
C PRO A 225 -11.21 2.19 8.85
N GLU A 226 -11.67 2.08 10.09
CA GLU A 226 -11.19 1.11 11.08
C GLU A 226 -11.53 -0.32 10.67
N GLN A 227 -12.75 -0.55 10.19
CA GLN A 227 -13.16 -1.86 9.67
C GLN A 227 -12.35 -2.25 8.44
N GLY A 228 -12.09 -1.29 7.53
CA GLY A 228 -11.29 -1.51 6.34
C GLY A 228 -9.82 -1.79 6.65
N ALA A 229 -9.26 -1.14 7.65
CA ALA A 229 -7.88 -1.33 8.08
C ALA A 229 -7.64 -2.65 8.82
N ARG A 230 -8.70 -3.29 9.36
CA ARG A 230 -8.58 -4.45 10.25
C ARG A 230 -7.72 -5.57 9.69
N THR A 231 -7.85 -5.90 8.40
CA THR A 231 -7.07 -6.99 7.80
C THR A 231 -5.61 -6.60 7.59
N ALA A 232 -5.32 -5.34 7.24
CA ALA A 232 -3.95 -4.85 7.13
C ALA A 232 -3.26 -4.81 8.51
N ILE A 233 -3.96 -4.35 9.54
CA ILE A 233 -3.47 -4.36 10.93
C ILE A 233 -3.19 -5.81 11.39
N PHE A 234 -4.11 -6.74 11.14
CA PHE A 234 -3.96 -8.15 11.46
C PHE A 234 -2.71 -8.74 10.80
N LEU A 235 -2.47 -8.49 9.50
CA LEU A 235 -1.28 -8.97 8.80
C LEU A 235 0.01 -8.33 9.32
N ALA A 236 -0.06 -7.09 9.77
CA ALA A 236 1.08 -6.35 10.29
C ALA A 236 1.48 -6.74 11.72
N SER A 237 0.56 -7.31 12.54
CA SER A 237 0.78 -7.44 13.98
C SER A 237 0.44 -8.79 14.60
N ASP A 238 -0.40 -9.62 13.97
CA ASP A 238 -0.86 -10.85 14.60
C ASP A 238 0.13 -12.01 14.41
N ASP A 239 0.45 -12.71 15.49
CA ASP A 239 1.43 -13.81 15.46
C ASP A 239 0.90 -15.05 14.72
N SER A 240 -0.41 -15.21 14.62
CA SER A 240 -1.03 -16.34 13.90
C SER A 240 -0.75 -16.34 12.39
N VAL A 241 -0.19 -15.27 11.85
CA VAL A 241 0.18 -15.14 10.44
C VAL A 241 1.69 -14.91 10.22
N SER A 242 2.52 -15.15 11.25
CA SER A 242 3.98 -14.98 11.19
C SER A 242 4.63 -15.85 10.13
N ASP A 243 4.06 -17.03 9.84
CA ASP A 243 4.58 -17.99 8.87
C ASP A 243 3.82 -18.03 7.55
N ILE A 244 2.79 -17.17 7.40
CA ILE A 244 1.96 -17.11 6.19
C ILE A 244 2.50 -16.03 5.28
N THR A 245 2.90 -16.39 4.06
CA THR A 245 3.44 -15.46 3.06
C THR A 245 2.92 -15.77 1.66
N GLY A 246 2.86 -14.72 0.80
CA GLY A 246 2.39 -14.82 -0.58
C GLY A 246 0.87 -14.90 -0.71
N GLU A 247 0.11 -14.69 0.35
CA GLU A 247 -1.33 -14.91 0.35
C GLU A 247 -2.14 -13.63 0.24
N TYR A 248 -3.37 -13.83 -0.27
CA TYR A 248 -4.39 -12.78 -0.40
C TYR A 248 -5.44 -12.97 0.70
N PHE A 249 -5.65 -11.91 1.50
CA PHE A 249 -6.52 -11.93 2.67
C PHE A 249 -7.77 -11.06 2.48
N TYR A 250 -8.86 -11.51 3.10
CA TYR A 250 -10.09 -10.76 3.31
C TYR A 250 -10.69 -11.10 4.66
N LYS A 251 -11.11 -10.10 5.43
CA LYS A 251 -11.67 -10.29 6.79
C LYS A 251 -10.78 -11.15 7.71
N CYS A 252 -9.48 -10.86 7.70
CA CYS A 252 -8.46 -11.55 8.50
C CYS A 252 -8.33 -13.06 8.20
N LYS A 253 -8.71 -13.50 7.00
CA LYS A 253 -8.60 -14.91 6.56
C LYS A 253 -8.04 -14.96 5.15
N VAL A 254 -7.28 -16.02 4.85
CA VAL A 254 -6.89 -16.33 3.47
C VAL A 254 -8.12 -16.46 2.60
N ALA A 255 -8.13 -15.80 1.46
CA ALA A 255 -9.29 -15.68 0.59
C ALA A 255 -8.97 -16.09 -0.86
N ARG A 256 -10.00 -16.44 -1.62
CA ARG A 256 -9.85 -16.78 -3.04
C ARG A 256 -9.49 -15.55 -3.87
N SER A 257 -8.37 -15.62 -4.55
CA SER A 257 -7.95 -14.65 -5.57
C SER A 257 -8.22 -15.18 -6.99
N SER A 258 -8.04 -14.34 -8.01
CA SER A 258 -8.26 -14.73 -9.41
C SER A 258 -7.24 -15.75 -9.93
N LYS A 259 -7.56 -16.47 -11.03
CA LYS A 259 -6.58 -17.37 -11.67
C LYS A 259 -5.32 -16.61 -12.11
N ARG A 260 -5.49 -15.43 -12.74
CA ARG A 260 -4.35 -14.58 -13.17
C ARG A 260 -3.44 -14.15 -12.02
N SER A 261 -4.00 -13.87 -10.86
CA SER A 261 -3.20 -13.48 -9.69
C SER A 261 -2.41 -14.65 -9.07
N LYS A 262 -2.66 -15.88 -9.50
CA LYS A 262 -1.94 -17.09 -9.10
C LYS A 262 -0.92 -17.57 -10.15
N ASP A 263 -0.87 -16.89 -11.28
CA ASP A 263 0.06 -17.17 -12.37
C ASP A 263 1.45 -16.62 -11.98
N MET A 264 2.36 -17.53 -11.64
CA MET A 264 3.70 -17.16 -11.16
C MET A 264 4.61 -16.68 -12.29
N GLU A 265 4.40 -17.14 -13.54
CA GLU A 265 5.14 -16.61 -14.69
C GLU A 265 4.73 -15.17 -14.97
N LEU A 266 3.41 -14.87 -14.88
CA LEU A 266 2.91 -13.51 -14.97
C LEU A 266 3.44 -12.64 -13.81
N ALA A 267 3.52 -13.18 -12.60
CA ALA A 267 4.04 -12.47 -11.44
C ALA A 267 5.52 -12.12 -11.61
N LYS A 268 6.33 -13.09 -12.05
CA LYS A 268 7.74 -12.90 -12.38
C LYS A 268 7.93 -11.86 -13.48
N LYS A 269 7.21 -12.01 -14.61
CA LYS A 269 7.27 -11.05 -15.72
C LYS A 269 6.93 -9.62 -15.28
N LEU A 270 5.88 -9.45 -14.45
CA LEU A 270 5.52 -8.14 -13.93
C LEU A 270 6.59 -7.58 -13.00
N PHE A 271 7.19 -8.40 -12.18
CA PHE A 271 8.25 -8.00 -11.26
C PHE A 271 9.47 -7.48 -12.03
N GLU A 272 9.98 -8.25 -13.00
CA GLU A 272 11.09 -7.87 -13.88
C GLU A 272 10.79 -6.60 -14.66
N PHE A 273 9.59 -6.50 -15.23
CA PHE A 273 9.12 -5.28 -15.89
C PHE A 273 9.09 -4.07 -14.94
N SER A 274 8.69 -4.28 -13.68
CA SER A 274 8.70 -3.20 -12.67
C SER A 274 10.14 -2.81 -12.27
N GLU A 275 11.07 -3.75 -12.19
CA GLU A 275 12.50 -3.49 -11.99
C GLU A 275 13.06 -2.60 -13.11
N GLU A 276 12.74 -2.92 -14.37
CA GLU A 276 13.14 -2.11 -15.54
C GLU A 276 12.58 -0.69 -15.47
N LEU A 277 11.28 -0.54 -15.15
CA LEU A 277 10.63 0.77 -15.03
C LEU A 277 11.28 1.67 -14.00
N VAL A 278 11.76 1.11 -12.89
CA VAL A 278 12.36 1.90 -11.80
C VAL A 278 13.88 1.93 -11.86
N GLY A 279 14.50 1.29 -12.87
CA GLY A 279 15.95 1.28 -13.04
C GLY A 279 16.70 0.55 -11.91
N ILE A 280 16.16 -0.56 -11.44
CA ILE A 280 16.80 -1.50 -10.51
C ILE A 280 17.14 -2.75 -11.33
N SER A 281 18.41 -3.10 -11.40
CA SER A 281 18.83 -4.38 -11.99
C SER A 281 18.96 -5.41 -10.87
N SER A 282 18.32 -6.57 -11.02
CA SER A 282 18.50 -7.74 -10.13
C SER A 282 19.83 -8.44 -10.40
#